data_fe6975f5650d7ea2e5d0ecc7e7c98915
#
_entry.id   fe6975f5650d7ea2e5d0ecc7e7c98915
#
_cell.length_a   1.000
_cell.length_b   1.000
_cell.length_c   1.000
_cell.angle_alpha   90.00
_cell.angle_beta   90.00
_cell.angle_gamma   90.00
#
_symmetry.space_group_name_H-M   'P 1'
#
loop_
_entity.id
_entity.type
_entity.pdbx_description
1 polymer ?
#
loop_
_entity_poly.entity_id
_entity_poly.type
_entity_poly.pdbx_seq_one_letter_code
_entity_poly.pdbx_strand_id
1 'polypeptide(L)'
;MNTLGINKPKKETKVVVAMSGGVDSSVVAALMKEEGYDVTGITLKLYDDTKQSKEGRQCCAGQDILDAKRVSEKIDINHKILFYQKKFKAEVIDSFIDSYAVGETPIPCVQCNQTVKFRDLFKYAKDLNADALVTGHYISRVQKNGNANMYRAKDQSRDQSYFLFSTTQEQLNFLRFPLGEIDKSETRSIAEKLKLNVAQKPDSQDICFVPNGDYASVIKKFRPESFKPGKILDMLGKQIGEHDGIINYTIGQRKGIKIASNNPLYVINIDADNNTIIVGSKEFLEIKEIKLRELNILGSKKEFDKIIDIKVRSTGRLLKAKINLLDNFANVKILDKETGISPGQACVFYSKDDVGDKVLGGGWILKTYNKNLST
;
A
#
# COMPACT_ATOMS: atom_id res chain seq x y z
N MET A 1 -12.43 -28.40 10.08
CA MET A 1 -11.48 -27.31 9.79
C MET A 1 -11.34 -26.45 11.05
N ASN A 2 -10.13 -25.96 11.33
CA ASN A 2 -9.92 -25.00 12.42
C ASN A 2 -10.37 -23.58 12.01
N THR A 3 -10.24 -22.58 12.89
CA THR A 3 -10.69 -21.19 12.65
C THR A 3 -9.95 -20.49 11.48
N LEU A 4 -8.77 -21.00 11.09
CA LEU A 4 -8.04 -20.51 9.90
C LEU A 4 -8.46 -21.22 8.60
N GLY A 5 -9.44 -22.12 8.65
CA GLY A 5 -9.89 -22.90 7.50
C GLY A 5 -8.89 -23.98 7.05
N ILE A 6 -8.03 -24.45 7.95
CA ILE A 6 -7.02 -25.49 7.71
C ILE A 6 -7.54 -26.82 8.28
N ASN A 7 -7.43 -27.89 7.50
CA ASN A 7 -7.88 -29.22 7.93
C ASN A 7 -6.81 -29.92 8.81
N LYS A 8 -6.54 -29.32 9.98
CA LYS A 8 -5.52 -29.76 10.93
C LYS A 8 -5.93 -29.30 12.34
N PRO A 9 -5.65 -30.05 13.41
CA PRO A 9 -5.86 -29.61 14.79
C PRO A 9 -5.08 -28.30 15.06
N LYS A 10 -5.65 -27.39 15.87
CA LYS A 10 -5.01 -26.10 16.17
C LYS A 10 -3.59 -26.27 16.73
N LYS A 11 -3.39 -27.18 17.68
CA LYS A 11 -2.09 -27.45 18.32
C LYS A 11 -1.01 -27.95 17.36
N GLU A 12 -1.41 -28.56 16.25
CA GLU A 12 -0.50 -29.07 15.23
C GLU A 12 -0.34 -28.09 14.06
N THR A 13 -1.19 -27.06 14.01
CA THR A 13 -1.14 -26.05 12.97
C THR A 13 -0.09 -24.99 13.31
N LYS A 14 0.98 -24.95 12.52
CA LYS A 14 2.08 -23.99 12.67
C LYS A 14 1.75 -22.70 11.93
N VAL A 15 1.76 -21.59 12.65
CA VAL A 15 1.50 -20.28 12.05
C VAL A 15 2.68 -19.34 12.26
N VAL A 16 3.06 -18.66 11.20
CA VAL A 16 3.99 -17.54 11.27
C VAL A 16 3.18 -16.25 11.32
N VAL A 17 3.43 -15.41 12.32
CA VAL A 17 2.79 -14.09 12.44
C VAL A 17 3.80 -13.00 12.09
N ALA A 18 3.46 -12.17 11.08
CA ALA A 18 4.24 -11.00 10.73
C ALA A 18 4.02 -9.89 11.77
N MET A 19 5.01 -9.66 12.63
CA MET A 19 4.94 -8.70 13.74
C MET A 19 5.71 -7.43 13.38
N SER A 20 5.00 -6.30 13.24
CA SER A 20 5.60 -5.00 12.95
C SER A 20 5.92 -4.17 14.20
N GLY A 21 5.57 -4.66 15.39
CA GLY A 21 5.66 -3.89 16.64
C GLY A 21 4.51 -2.90 16.85
N GLY A 22 3.53 -2.89 15.97
CA GLY A 22 2.27 -2.15 16.14
C GLY A 22 1.20 -2.97 16.86
N VAL A 23 0.11 -2.30 17.28
CA VAL A 23 -1.01 -2.91 18.01
C VAL A 23 -1.65 -4.06 17.21
N ASP A 24 -1.89 -3.87 15.92
CA ASP A 24 -2.62 -4.82 15.08
C ASP A 24 -1.91 -6.17 14.97
N SER A 25 -0.63 -6.17 14.62
CA SER A 25 0.16 -7.39 14.50
C SER A 25 0.37 -8.08 15.86
N SER A 26 0.43 -7.31 16.93
CA SER A 26 0.57 -7.83 18.30
C SER A 26 -0.72 -8.52 18.77
N VAL A 27 -1.87 -7.92 18.48
CA VAL A 27 -3.20 -8.54 18.77
C VAL A 27 -3.35 -9.84 17.98
N VAL A 28 -2.99 -9.84 16.71
CA VAL A 28 -3.04 -11.06 15.88
C VAL A 28 -2.18 -12.18 16.47
N ALA A 29 -0.95 -11.88 16.90
CA ALA A 29 -0.08 -12.88 17.53
C ALA A 29 -0.71 -13.45 18.82
N ALA A 30 -1.27 -12.57 19.65
CA ALA A 30 -1.94 -12.98 20.89
C ALA A 30 -3.19 -13.84 20.62
N LEU A 31 -4.04 -13.43 19.68
CA LEU A 31 -5.22 -14.21 19.29
C LEU A 31 -4.86 -15.62 18.79
N MET A 32 -3.83 -15.74 17.95
CA MET A 32 -3.38 -17.03 17.45
C MET A 32 -2.86 -17.93 18.60
N LYS A 33 -2.14 -17.36 19.55
CA LYS A 33 -1.67 -18.10 20.75
C LYS A 33 -2.84 -18.53 21.65
N GLU A 34 -3.77 -17.61 21.95
CA GLU A 34 -4.96 -17.90 22.77
C GLU A 34 -5.85 -18.99 22.14
N GLU A 35 -5.94 -19.01 20.82
CA GLU A 35 -6.66 -20.05 20.09
C GLU A 35 -5.95 -21.42 20.11
N GLY A 36 -4.72 -21.47 20.57
CA GLY A 36 -3.94 -22.70 20.76
C GLY A 36 -3.18 -23.17 19.53
N TYR A 37 -2.81 -22.25 18.61
CA TYR A 37 -1.91 -22.52 17.50
C TYR A 37 -0.44 -22.58 17.93
N ASP A 38 0.40 -23.31 17.17
CA ASP A 38 1.87 -23.25 17.28
C ASP A 38 2.36 -21.98 16.56
N VAL A 39 2.66 -20.93 17.34
CA VAL A 39 2.91 -19.58 16.84
C VAL A 39 4.39 -19.24 16.86
N THR A 40 4.90 -18.77 15.73
CA THR A 40 6.21 -18.10 15.62
C THR A 40 6.01 -16.67 15.11
N GLY A 41 6.40 -15.68 15.93
CA GLY A 41 6.44 -14.27 15.53
C GLY A 41 7.68 -13.96 14.69
N ILE A 42 7.53 -13.16 13.64
CA ILE A 42 8.66 -12.69 12.82
C ILE A 42 8.57 -11.20 12.62
N THR A 43 9.65 -10.49 12.96
CA THR A 43 9.82 -9.07 12.67
C THR A 43 10.89 -8.86 11.61
N LEU A 44 10.59 -8.07 10.59
CA LEU A 44 11.54 -7.68 9.56
C LEU A 44 12.21 -6.36 9.96
N LYS A 45 13.54 -6.35 10.13
CA LYS A 45 14.31 -5.11 10.21
C LYS A 45 14.53 -4.59 8.80
N LEU A 46 13.77 -3.55 8.41
CA LEU A 46 13.71 -3.04 7.04
C LEU A 46 14.68 -1.90 6.76
N TYR A 47 15.05 -1.12 7.78
CA TYR A 47 16.00 -0.01 7.68
C TYR A 47 16.76 0.18 9.01
N ASP A 48 17.86 0.90 8.95
CA ASP A 48 18.63 1.24 10.14
C ASP A 48 18.16 2.58 10.70
N ASP A 49 18.21 2.73 12.03
CA ASP A 49 17.85 3.96 12.71
C ASP A 49 18.77 5.08 12.22
N THR A 50 18.25 5.99 11.41
CA THR A 50 18.97 7.23 11.11
C THR A 50 18.91 8.12 12.34
N LYS A 51 20.08 8.56 12.82
CA LYS A 51 20.35 9.42 13.97
C LYS A 51 19.15 10.26 14.41
N GLN A 52 18.84 10.18 15.71
CA GLN A 52 17.88 10.93 16.50
C GLN A 52 17.41 12.24 15.83
N SER A 53 16.12 12.33 15.53
CA SER A 53 15.49 13.64 15.38
C SER A 53 15.53 14.33 16.75
N LYS A 54 15.99 15.57 16.80
CA LYS A 54 16.16 16.38 18.03
C LYS A 54 14.86 16.59 18.84
N GLU A 55 13.73 16.05 18.41
CA GLU A 55 12.40 16.24 19.00
C GLU A 55 11.73 14.96 19.54
N GLY A 56 12.50 13.95 19.94
CA GLY A 56 11.95 12.82 20.73
C GLY A 56 10.98 11.88 20.01
N ARG A 57 10.69 12.06 18.72
CA ARG A 57 9.94 11.10 17.91
C ARG A 57 10.95 10.20 17.21
N GLN A 58 11.34 9.13 17.88
CA GLN A 58 12.21 8.10 17.31
C GLN A 58 11.55 7.51 16.06
N CYS A 59 12.33 7.45 14.99
CA CYS A 59 11.99 6.65 13.81
C CYS A 59 11.92 5.18 14.24
N CYS A 60 10.77 4.56 14.00
CA CYS A 60 10.24 3.43 14.77
C CYS A 60 10.97 2.08 14.69
N ALA A 61 12.02 1.91 13.86
CA ALA A 61 12.58 0.57 13.59
C ALA A 61 13.12 -0.15 14.85
N GLY A 62 13.90 0.52 15.69
CA GLY A 62 14.46 -0.08 16.90
C GLY A 62 13.40 -0.31 17.98
N GLN A 63 12.55 0.69 18.22
CA GLN A 63 11.48 0.60 19.21
C GLN A 63 10.43 -0.43 18.79
N ASP A 64 10.05 -0.48 17.52
CA ASP A 64 9.08 -1.45 17.00
C ASP A 64 9.57 -2.90 17.17
N ILE A 65 10.85 -3.16 16.95
CA ILE A 65 11.46 -4.48 17.19
C ILE A 65 11.41 -4.84 18.68
N LEU A 66 11.74 -3.89 19.56
CA LEU A 66 11.66 -4.09 21.00
C LEU A 66 10.23 -4.33 21.48
N ASP A 67 9.27 -3.61 20.93
CA ASP A 67 7.85 -3.78 21.25
C ASP A 67 7.35 -5.16 20.80
N ALA A 68 7.69 -5.59 19.59
CA ALA A 68 7.37 -6.94 19.10
C ALA A 68 7.98 -8.03 19.98
N LYS A 69 9.24 -7.86 20.39
CA LYS A 69 9.94 -8.79 21.29
C LYS A 69 9.23 -8.87 22.65
N ARG A 70 8.93 -7.72 23.29
CA ARG A 70 8.20 -7.67 24.57
C ARG A 70 6.82 -8.33 24.50
N VAL A 71 6.09 -8.10 23.40
CA VAL A 71 4.80 -8.78 23.19
C VAL A 71 5.01 -10.28 23.09
N SER A 72 5.98 -10.73 22.30
CA SER A 72 6.26 -12.17 22.11
C SER A 72 6.65 -12.85 23.40
N GLU A 73 7.49 -12.23 24.23
CA GLU A 73 7.86 -12.71 25.57
C GLU A 73 6.63 -12.79 26.48
N LYS A 74 5.76 -11.77 26.44
CA LYS A 74 4.55 -11.70 27.27
C LYS A 74 3.55 -12.80 26.96
N ILE A 75 3.35 -13.10 25.68
CA ILE A 75 2.39 -14.14 25.24
C ILE A 75 3.03 -15.52 25.07
N ASP A 76 4.30 -15.64 25.45
CA ASP A 76 5.07 -16.89 25.41
C ASP A 76 5.07 -17.55 24.02
N ILE A 77 5.59 -16.86 23.00
CA ILE A 77 5.83 -17.37 21.65
C ILE A 77 7.27 -17.18 21.22
N ASN A 78 7.73 -18.06 20.32
CA ASN A 78 9.02 -17.86 19.67
C ASN A 78 9.00 -16.61 18.81
N HIS A 79 10.09 -15.82 18.83
CA HIS A 79 10.21 -14.62 18.02
C HIS A 79 11.55 -14.58 17.29
N LYS A 80 11.52 -14.26 15.99
CA LYS A 80 12.71 -14.12 15.14
C LYS A 80 12.75 -12.75 14.50
N ILE A 81 13.95 -12.19 14.38
CA ILE A 81 14.21 -10.94 13.67
C ILE A 81 14.99 -11.27 12.42
N LEU A 82 14.49 -10.85 11.28
CA LEU A 82 15.15 -11.03 9.99
C LEU A 82 15.64 -9.69 9.47
N PHE A 83 16.87 -9.67 8.98
CA PHE A 83 17.55 -8.46 8.54
C PHE A 83 17.39 -8.28 7.03
N TYR A 84 16.55 -7.33 6.63
CA TYR A 84 16.17 -7.08 5.23
C TYR A 84 16.55 -5.70 4.70
N GLN A 85 17.40 -4.96 5.42
CA GLN A 85 17.72 -3.55 5.11
C GLN A 85 18.24 -3.36 3.69
N LYS A 86 19.20 -4.19 3.24
CA LYS A 86 19.76 -4.10 1.88
C LYS A 86 18.71 -4.32 0.81
N LYS A 87 17.87 -5.33 1.00
CA LYS A 87 16.83 -5.71 0.03
C LYS A 87 15.69 -4.69 0.02
N PHE A 88 15.27 -4.23 1.19
CA PHE A 88 14.26 -3.17 1.32
C PHE A 88 14.73 -1.87 0.66
N LYS A 89 16.02 -1.51 0.85
CA LYS A 89 16.58 -0.35 0.15
C LYS A 89 16.49 -0.53 -1.36
N ALA A 90 16.99 -1.63 -1.92
CA ALA A 90 17.05 -1.85 -3.36
C ALA A 90 15.66 -1.98 -4.01
N GLU A 91 14.71 -2.68 -3.38
CA GLU A 91 13.43 -3.00 -3.99
C GLU A 91 12.30 -2.02 -3.64
N VAL A 92 12.42 -1.28 -2.54
CA VAL A 92 11.36 -0.36 -2.09
C VAL A 92 11.83 1.09 -2.12
N ILE A 93 12.97 1.42 -1.48
CA ILE A 93 13.42 2.81 -1.39
C ILE A 93 13.96 3.30 -2.75
N ASP A 94 14.83 2.52 -3.40
CA ASP A 94 15.40 2.91 -4.69
C ASP A 94 14.29 2.99 -5.76
N SER A 95 13.34 2.02 -5.80
CA SER A 95 12.17 2.07 -6.68
C SER A 95 11.27 3.28 -6.43
N PHE A 96 11.08 3.66 -5.15
CA PHE A 96 10.33 4.85 -4.78
C PHE A 96 10.98 6.12 -5.33
N ILE A 97 12.30 6.23 -5.23
CA ILE A 97 13.05 7.38 -5.73
C ILE A 97 13.03 7.43 -7.25
N ASP A 98 13.26 6.29 -7.91
CA ASP A 98 13.26 6.18 -9.36
C ASP A 98 11.90 6.54 -9.97
N SER A 99 10.79 6.18 -9.31
CA SER A 99 9.43 6.59 -9.72
C SER A 99 9.26 8.11 -9.70
N TYR A 100 9.70 8.78 -8.63
CA TYR A 100 9.64 10.25 -8.61
C TYR A 100 10.53 10.91 -9.68
N ALA A 101 11.66 10.30 -9.98
CA ALA A 101 12.58 10.82 -11.01
C ALA A 101 11.95 10.81 -12.42
N VAL A 102 10.99 9.91 -12.67
CA VAL A 102 10.23 9.86 -13.94
C VAL A 102 8.85 10.51 -13.84
N GLY A 103 8.58 11.29 -12.78
CA GLY A 103 7.32 12.02 -12.60
C GLY A 103 6.13 11.17 -12.15
N GLU A 104 6.36 9.92 -11.72
CA GLU A 104 5.34 9.05 -11.14
C GLU A 104 5.16 9.30 -9.63
N THR A 105 3.98 9.02 -9.10
CA THR A 105 3.68 9.09 -7.67
C THR A 105 3.60 7.68 -7.08
N PRO A 106 4.67 7.13 -6.53
CA PRO A 106 4.73 5.73 -6.09
C PRO A 106 3.94 5.45 -4.81
N ILE A 107 3.61 4.16 -4.61
CA ILE A 107 3.01 3.62 -3.37
C ILE A 107 3.95 2.55 -2.79
N PRO A 108 4.97 2.95 -2.02
CA PRO A 108 5.98 2.01 -1.54
C PRO A 108 5.42 0.92 -0.61
N CYS A 109 4.27 1.16 0.03
CA CYS A 109 3.59 0.15 0.86
C CYS A 109 3.11 -1.06 0.04
N VAL A 110 2.60 -0.85 -1.19
CA VAL A 110 2.24 -1.93 -2.11
C VAL A 110 3.49 -2.69 -2.52
N GLN A 111 4.54 -1.98 -2.93
CA GLN A 111 5.82 -2.57 -3.31
C GLN A 111 6.41 -3.41 -2.17
N CYS A 112 6.40 -2.90 -0.94
CA CYS A 112 6.86 -3.62 0.26
C CYS A 112 6.03 -4.90 0.52
N ASN A 113 4.71 -4.82 0.38
CA ASN A 113 3.85 -6.00 0.52
C ASN A 113 4.16 -7.04 -0.57
N GLN A 114 4.30 -6.62 -1.81
CA GLN A 114 4.54 -7.47 -2.96
C GLN A 114 5.91 -8.17 -2.88
N THR A 115 6.98 -7.44 -2.55
CA THR A 115 8.36 -7.94 -2.62
C THR A 115 8.83 -8.53 -1.28
N VAL A 116 8.85 -7.74 -0.23
CA VAL A 116 9.47 -8.12 1.04
C VAL A 116 8.56 -8.98 1.90
N LYS A 117 7.29 -8.57 2.07
CA LYS A 117 6.39 -9.29 2.99
C LYS A 117 5.80 -10.56 2.35
N PHE A 118 5.18 -10.44 1.16
CA PHE A 118 4.42 -11.56 0.59
C PHE A 118 5.19 -12.38 -0.45
N ARG A 119 6.41 -12.01 -0.77
CA ARG A 119 7.33 -12.87 -1.51
C ARG A 119 8.35 -13.53 -0.57
N ASP A 120 9.09 -12.72 0.17
CA ASP A 120 10.23 -13.22 0.93
C ASP A 120 9.83 -13.83 2.28
N LEU A 121 8.99 -13.12 3.06
CA LEU A 121 8.49 -13.67 4.33
C LEU A 121 7.57 -14.87 4.09
N PHE A 122 6.79 -14.86 2.99
CA PHE A 122 6.01 -16.02 2.56
C PHE A 122 6.91 -17.24 2.29
N LYS A 123 8.00 -17.07 1.53
CA LYS A 123 8.97 -18.14 1.28
C LYS A 123 9.57 -18.64 2.60
N TYR A 124 10.01 -17.71 3.45
CA TYR A 124 10.58 -18.05 4.75
C TYR A 124 9.59 -18.82 5.65
N ALA A 125 8.31 -18.44 5.67
CA ALA A 125 7.28 -19.17 6.40
C ALA A 125 7.10 -20.60 5.87
N LYS A 126 7.12 -20.80 4.56
CA LYS A 126 7.11 -22.13 3.94
C LYS A 126 8.36 -22.95 4.31
N ASP A 127 9.53 -22.34 4.31
CA ASP A 127 10.79 -23.00 4.70
C ASP A 127 10.78 -23.46 6.18
N LEU A 128 10.00 -22.78 7.03
CA LEU A 128 9.72 -23.19 8.42
C LEU A 128 8.64 -24.28 8.52
N ASN A 129 8.11 -24.79 7.41
CA ASN A 129 6.98 -25.70 7.36
C ASN A 129 5.74 -25.15 8.09
N ALA A 130 5.50 -23.84 8.00
CA ALA A 130 4.29 -23.23 8.51
C ALA A 130 3.09 -23.58 7.61
N ASP A 131 1.92 -23.71 8.22
CA ASP A 131 0.65 -23.97 7.53
C ASP A 131 -0.02 -22.68 7.06
N ALA A 132 0.35 -21.53 7.66
CA ALA A 132 -0.13 -20.20 7.26
C ALA A 132 0.84 -19.09 7.66
N LEU A 133 0.79 -18.00 6.89
CA LEU A 133 1.35 -16.69 7.26
C LEU A 133 0.20 -15.76 7.66
N VAL A 134 0.24 -15.23 8.88
CA VAL A 134 -0.83 -14.43 9.48
C VAL A 134 -0.35 -12.99 9.62
N THR A 135 -1.19 -12.02 9.29
CA THR A 135 -0.84 -10.60 9.35
C THR A 135 -1.95 -9.75 9.94
N GLY A 136 -1.59 -8.59 10.49
CA GLY A 136 -2.52 -7.61 11.04
C GLY A 136 -3.17 -6.67 10.00
N HIS A 137 -3.23 -7.06 8.72
CA HIS A 137 -3.92 -6.26 7.72
C HIS A 137 -5.44 -6.40 7.85
N TYR A 138 -6.13 -5.26 7.68
CA TYR A 138 -7.58 -5.19 7.63
C TYR A 138 -8.07 -5.50 6.22
N ILE A 139 -8.27 -6.76 5.93
CA ILE A 139 -9.00 -7.29 4.76
C ILE A 139 -9.78 -8.53 5.17
N SER A 140 -10.92 -8.78 4.54
CA SER A 140 -11.65 -10.03 4.71
C SER A 140 -11.18 -11.07 3.70
N ARG A 141 -11.03 -12.31 4.16
CA ARG A 141 -10.62 -13.46 3.35
C ARG A 141 -11.60 -14.60 3.47
N VAL A 142 -12.27 -14.91 2.38
CA VAL A 142 -13.29 -15.96 2.34
C VAL A 142 -12.87 -17.11 1.42
N GLN A 143 -12.93 -18.34 1.94
CA GLN A 143 -12.66 -19.55 1.14
C GLN A 143 -13.92 -19.93 0.37
N LYS A 144 -13.86 -20.01 -0.96
CA LYS A 144 -14.96 -20.43 -1.81
C LYS A 144 -14.42 -21.28 -2.96
N ASN A 145 -14.99 -22.45 -3.19
CA ASN A 145 -14.64 -23.37 -4.29
C ASN A 145 -13.13 -23.71 -4.34
N GLY A 146 -12.51 -23.96 -3.20
CA GLY A 146 -11.10 -24.35 -3.10
C GLY A 146 -10.11 -23.18 -3.14
N ASN A 147 -10.53 -21.98 -3.52
CA ASN A 147 -9.69 -20.77 -3.56
C ASN A 147 -10.09 -19.74 -2.50
N ALA A 148 -9.10 -19.00 -2.02
CA ALA A 148 -9.34 -17.84 -1.20
C ALA A 148 -9.72 -16.64 -2.07
N ASN A 149 -10.73 -15.90 -1.67
CA ASN A 149 -11.09 -14.61 -2.25
C ASN A 149 -10.81 -13.51 -1.25
N MET A 150 -10.36 -12.37 -1.75
CA MET A 150 -10.09 -11.16 -0.98
C MET A 150 -11.29 -10.23 -1.08
N TYR A 151 -11.70 -9.69 0.05
CA TYR A 151 -12.75 -8.67 0.15
C TYR A 151 -12.25 -7.49 0.95
N ARG A 152 -12.90 -6.36 0.81
CA ARG A 152 -12.67 -5.23 1.69
C ARG A 152 -12.97 -5.62 3.13
N ALA A 153 -12.28 -5.00 4.08
CA ALA A 153 -12.51 -5.24 5.50
C ALA A 153 -13.92 -4.83 5.94
N LYS A 154 -14.42 -5.43 7.02
CA LYS A 154 -15.66 -5.00 7.69
C LYS A 154 -15.58 -3.53 8.10
N ASP A 155 -14.48 -3.14 8.76
CA ASP A 155 -14.19 -1.72 9.02
C ASP A 155 -13.66 -1.05 7.76
N GLN A 156 -14.58 -0.43 7.00
CA GLN A 156 -14.26 0.24 5.75
C GLN A 156 -13.31 1.43 5.91
N SER A 157 -13.26 2.03 7.11
CA SER A 157 -12.34 3.14 7.41
C SER A 157 -10.88 2.67 7.55
N ARG A 158 -10.69 1.38 7.79
CA ARG A 158 -9.39 0.72 7.96
C ARG A 158 -9.06 -0.25 6.81
N ASP A 159 -9.94 -0.36 5.82
CA ASP A 159 -9.74 -1.26 4.69
C ASP A 159 -8.38 -1.06 3.99
N GLN A 160 -7.61 -2.15 3.93
CA GLN A 160 -6.26 -2.16 3.33
C GLN A 160 -6.20 -2.98 2.04
N SER A 161 -7.34 -3.37 1.49
CA SER A 161 -7.41 -4.16 0.24
C SER A 161 -6.71 -3.47 -0.94
N TYR A 162 -6.74 -2.13 -0.97
CA TYR A 162 -6.01 -1.31 -1.95
C TYR A 162 -4.50 -1.59 -1.96
N PHE A 163 -3.90 -1.80 -0.79
CA PHE A 163 -2.47 -2.05 -0.66
C PHE A 163 -2.05 -3.51 -0.90
N LEU A 164 -3.04 -4.40 -1.07
CA LEU A 164 -2.82 -5.84 -1.22
C LEU A 164 -3.27 -6.38 -2.58
N PHE A 165 -3.65 -5.53 -3.52
CA PHE A 165 -4.15 -5.95 -4.84
C PHE A 165 -3.15 -6.82 -5.61
N SER A 166 -1.85 -6.65 -5.37
CA SER A 166 -0.77 -7.41 -6.02
C SER A 166 -0.50 -8.79 -5.39
N THR A 167 -1.27 -9.17 -4.36
CA THR A 167 -1.19 -10.51 -3.75
C THR A 167 -1.65 -11.58 -4.73
N THR A 168 -0.79 -12.57 -5.02
CA THR A 168 -1.15 -13.67 -5.93
C THR A 168 -2.15 -14.64 -5.29
N GLN A 169 -2.81 -15.46 -6.12
CA GLN A 169 -3.75 -16.48 -5.63
C GLN A 169 -3.06 -17.50 -4.69
N GLU A 170 -1.82 -17.89 -5.00
CA GLU A 170 -1.02 -18.79 -4.16
C GLU A 170 -0.76 -18.18 -2.77
N GLN A 171 -0.33 -16.92 -2.76
CA GLN A 171 -0.11 -16.17 -1.52
C GLN A 171 -1.41 -16.03 -0.73
N LEU A 172 -2.51 -15.65 -1.38
CA LEU A 172 -3.81 -15.48 -0.74
C LEU A 172 -4.34 -16.78 -0.12
N ASN A 173 -4.08 -17.92 -0.75
CA ASN A 173 -4.44 -19.24 -0.20
C ASN A 173 -3.69 -19.54 1.11
N PHE A 174 -2.48 -19.04 1.28
CA PHE A 174 -1.63 -19.26 2.45
C PHE A 174 -1.78 -18.17 3.54
N LEU A 175 -2.10 -16.93 3.14
CA LEU A 175 -2.26 -15.79 4.05
C LEU A 175 -3.53 -15.89 4.91
N ARG A 176 -3.48 -15.33 6.12
CA ARG A 176 -4.65 -15.17 7.01
C ARG A 176 -4.68 -13.77 7.60
N PHE A 177 -5.88 -13.23 7.76
CA PHE A 177 -6.14 -11.85 8.16
C PHE A 177 -7.21 -11.78 9.25
N PRO A 178 -6.88 -12.12 10.50
CA PRO A 178 -7.88 -12.21 11.59
C PRO A 178 -8.61 -10.91 11.88
N LEU A 179 -8.02 -9.76 11.55
CA LEU A 179 -8.61 -8.43 11.81
C LEU A 179 -9.61 -7.98 10.73
N GLY A 180 -9.78 -8.75 9.65
CA GLY A 180 -10.69 -8.37 8.56
C GLY A 180 -12.16 -8.27 8.97
N GLU A 181 -12.57 -9.03 10.00
CA GLU A 181 -13.95 -9.15 10.45
C GLU A 181 -14.25 -8.36 11.73
N ILE A 182 -13.27 -7.62 12.27
CA ILE A 182 -13.43 -6.83 13.50
C ILE A 182 -13.08 -5.36 13.26
N ASP A 183 -13.65 -4.51 14.10
CA ASP A 183 -13.41 -3.06 14.02
C ASP A 183 -12.10 -2.69 14.75
N LYS A 184 -11.52 -1.56 14.40
CA LYS A 184 -10.29 -1.08 15.06
C LYS A 184 -10.46 -0.84 16.56
N SER A 185 -11.62 -0.39 17.01
CA SER A 185 -11.94 -0.24 18.42
C SER A 185 -11.90 -1.57 19.16
N GLU A 186 -12.43 -2.63 18.55
CA GLU A 186 -12.38 -3.98 19.09
C GLU A 186 -10.95 -4.51 19.18
N THR A 187 -10.13 -4.28 18.15
CA THR A 187 -8.70 -4.61 18.17
C THR A 187 -7.99 -3.92 19.35
N ARG A 188 -8.25 -2.64 19.62
CA ARG A 188 -7.68 -1.93 20.78
C ARG A 188 -8.18 -2.48 22.10
N SER A 189 -9.48 -2.77 22.22
CA SER A 189 -10.05 -3.39 23.42
C SER A 189 -9.42 -4.74 23.74
N ILE A 190 -9.14 -5.57 22.72
CA ILE A 190 -8.41 -6.82 22.87
C ILE A 190 -7.00 -6.56 23.39
N ALA A 191 -6.27 -5.60 22.80
CA ALA A 191 -4.92 -5.23 23.23
C ALA A 191 -4.87 -4.77 24.70
N GLU A 192 -5.86 -3.99 25.13
CA GLU A 192 -6.00 -3.52 26.53
C GLU A 192 -6.33 -4.68 27.47
N LYS A 193 -7.32 -5.52 27.13
CA LYS A 193 -7.70 -6.71 27.89
C LYS A 193 -6.51 -7.63 28.13
N LEU A 194 -5.68 -7.83 27.11
CA LEU A 194 -4.47 -8.64 27.17
C LEU A 194 -3.28 -7.86 27.76
N LYS A 195 -3.48 -6.60 28.14
CA LYS A 195 -2.48 -5.70 28.72
C LYS A 195 -1.21 -5.63 27.87
N LEU A 196 -1.34 -5.62 26.53
CA LEU A 196 -0.19 -5.50 25.65
C LEU A 196 0.43 -4.11 25.79
N ASN A 197 1.77 -4.03 25.85
CA ASN A 197 2.51 -2.78 26.00
C ASN A 197 2.28 -1.79 24.83
N VAL A 198 1.73 -2.27 23.72
CA VAL A 198 1.46 -1.49 22.51
C VAL A 198 -0.02 -1.03 22.40
N ALA A 199 -0.87 -1.32 23.39
CA ALA A 199 -2.31 -1.04 23.31
C ALA A 199 -2.62 0.43 23.01
N GLN A 200 -1.87 1.37 23.61
CA GLN A 200 -2.02 2.82 23.42
C GLN A 200 -1.11 3.40 22.31
N LYS A 201 -0.35 2.54 21.61
CA LYS A 201 0.53 2.98 20.53
C LYS A 201 -0.29 3.57 19.37
N PRO A 202 0.06 4.78 18.88
CA PRO A 202 -0.62 5.35 17.71
C PRO A 202 -0.37 4.51 16.47
N ASP A 203 -1.34 4.52 15.55
CA ASP A 203 -1.20 3.86 14.26
C ASP A 203 -0.15 4.61 13.41
N SER A 204 0.58 3.87 12.59
CA SER A 204 1.46 4.48 11.58
C SER A 204 0.60 5.26 10.57
N GLN A 205 0.86 6.56 10.45
CA GLN A 205 0.06 7.45 9.59
C GLN A 205 0.71 7.70 8.24
N ASP A 206 1.99 7.33 8.08
CA ASP A 206 2.79 7.68 6.90
C ASP A 206 3.70 6.52 6.46
N ILE A 207 4.41 6.73 5.36
CA ILE A 207 5.40 5.79 4.84
C ILE A 207 6.52 5.61 5.87
N CYS A 208 6.77 4.37 6.27
CA CYS A 208 7.62 4.04 7.42
C CYS A 208 9.06 4.58 7.35
N PHE A 209 9.61 4.81 6.16
CA PHE A 209 10.96 5.36 5.97
C PHE A 209 10.98 6.85 5.58
N VAL A 210 9.81 7.51 5.58
CA VAL A 210 9.65 8.95 5.27
C VAL A 210 9.21 9.69 6.53
N PRO A 211 10.14 10.29 7.28
CA PRO A 211 9.77 11.03 8.48
C PRO A 211 8.91 12.26 8.16
N ASN A 212 7.79 12.41 8.87
CA ASN A 212 6.91 13.58 8.80
C ASN A 212 6.36 13.89 7.37
N GLY A 213 6.28 12.89 6.49
CA GLY A 213 5.83 13.07 5.10
C GLY A 213 6.78 13.88 4.21
N ASP A 214 8.02 14.08 4.62
CA ASP A 214 9.02 14.83 3.84
C ASP A 214 9.73 13.92 2.82
N TYR A 215 9.02 13.61 1.74
CA TYR A 215 9.55 12.78 0.64
C TYR A 215 10.77 13.40 -0.02
N ALA A 216 10.77 14.75 -0.18
CA ALA A 216 11.85 15.47 -0.85
C ALA A 216 13.18 15.30 -0.12
N SER A 217 13.19 15.41 1.20
CA SER A 217 14.39 15.18 2.03
C SER A 217 14.93 13.76 1.90
N VAL A 218 14.05 12.75 1.82
CA VAL A 218 14.47 11.36 1.61
C VAL A 218 15.14 11.22 0.25
N ILE A 219 14.52 11.73 -0.82
CA ILE A 219 15.06 11.65 -2.17
C ILE A 219 16.39 12.42 -2.25
N LYS A 220 16.46 13.63 -1.68
CA LYS A 220 17.68 14.44 -1.65
C LYS A 220 18.86 13.71 -0.97
N LYS A 221 18.58 12.93 0.06
CA LYS A 221 19.60 12.13 0.76
C LYS A 221 20.21 11.04 -0.12
N PHE A 222 19.41 10.39 -0.95
CA PHE A 222 19.83 9.23 -1.74
C PHE A 222 20.16 9.57 -3.20
N ARG A 223 19.58 10.63 -3.76
CA ARG A 223 19.73 11.08 -5.16
C ARG A 223 19.73 12.61 -5.25
N PRO A 224 20.75 13.28 -4.71
CA PRO A 224 20.85 14.75 -4.75
C PRO A 224 20.84 15.30 -6.18
N GLU A 225 21.31 14.53 -7.16
CA GLU A 225 21.31 14.86 -8.57
C GLU A 225 19.92 14.96 -9.21
N SER A 226 18.88 14.44 -8.55
CA SER A 226 17.48 14.53 -9.03
C SER A 226 16.87 15.92 -8.82
N PHE A 227 17.55 16.81 -8.08
CA PHE A 227 17.11 18.19 -7.84
C PHE A 227 17.68 19.13 -8.92
N LYS A 228 17.17 18.98 -10.15
CA LYS A 228 17.55 19.85 -11.27
C LYS A 228 16.49 20.93 -11.46
N PRO A 229 16.86 22.23 -11.45
CA PRO A 229 15.95 23.30 -11.81
C PRO A 229 15.38 23.08 -13.21
N GLY A 230 14.13 23.47 -13.41
CA GLY A 230 13.45 23.35 -14.69
C GLY A 230 12.31 24.35 -14.83
N LYS A 231 11.56 24.23 -15.92
CA LYS A 231 10.54 25.21 -16.30
C LYS A 231 9.16 24.82 -15.76
N ILE A 232 8.39 25.83 -15.36
CA ILE A 232 6.95 25.68 -15.15
C ILE A 232 6.25 26.37 -16.34
N LEU A 233 5.45 25.59 -17.07
CA LEU A 233 4.70 26.05 -18.24
C LEU A 233 3.20 26.13 -17.92
N ASP A 234 2.52 27.04 -18.58
CA ASP A 234 1.04 27.01 -18.65
C ASP A 234 0.55 25.99 -19.69
N MET A 235 -0.79 25.89 -19.83
CA MET A 235 -1.43 24.99 -20.80
C MET A 235 -1.19 25.35 -22.28
N LEU A 236 -0.66 26.54 -22.56
CA LEU A 236 -0.30 27.00 -23.91
C LEU A 236 1.21 26.82 -24.19
N GLY A 237 1.96 26.24 -23.24
CA GLY A 237 3.39 26.03 -23.37
C GLY A 237 4.26 27.27 -23.05
N LYS A 238 3.65 28.35 -22.56
CA LYS A 238 4.38 29.56 -22.15
C LYS A 238 5.05 29.31 -20.79
N GLN A 239 6.34 29.62 -20.67
CA GLN A 239 7.02 29.59 -19.39
C GLN A 239 6.50 30.72 -18.48
N ILE A 240 6.03 30.32 -17.29
CA ILE A 240 5.47 31.22 -16.27
C ILE A 240 6.24 31.18 -14.96
N GLY A 241 7.24 30.30 -14.85
CA GLY A 241 8.09 30.17 -13.69
C GLY A 241 9.16 29.11 -13.82
N GLU A 242 9.81 28.82 -12.69
CA GLU A 242 10.85 27.79 -12.58
C GLU A 242 10.62 26.96 -11.31
N HIS A 243 11.13 25.74 -11.30
CA HIS A 243 11.07 24.81 -10.16
C HIS A 243 12.46 24.30 -9.80
N ASP A 244 12.62 23.85 -8.55
CA ASP A 244 13.87 23.33 -8.00
C ASP A 244 14.02 21.79 -8.17
N GLY A 245 13.22 21.18 -9.04
CA GLY A 245 13.19 19.73 -9.31
C GLY A 245 11.76 19.19 -9.39
N ILE A 246 11.47 18.37 -10.42
CA ILE A 246 10.14 17.75 -10.66
C ILE A 246 9.69 16.89 -9.49
N ILE A 247 10.63 16.32 -8.74
CA ILE A 247 10.37 15.45 -7.59
C ILE A 247 9.60 16.13 -6.44
N ASN A 248 9.56 17.46 -6.40
CA ASN A 248 8.81 18.25 -5.42
C ASN A 248 7.32 18.35 -5.77
N TYR A 249 6.90 17.77 -6.90
CA TYR A 249 5.56 17.95 -7.44
C TYR A 249 4.83 16.63 -7.65
N THR A 250 3.52 16.71 -7.52
CA THR A 250 2.60 15.59 -7.76
C THR A 250 1.41 16.12 -8.54
N ILE A 251 0.88 15.32 -9.47
CA ILE A 251 -0.31 15.68 -10.24
C ILE A 251 -1.48 15.99 -9.29
N GLY A 252 -2.16 17.12 -9.53
CA GLY A 252 -3.23 17.65 -8.69
C GLY A 252 -2.75 18.54 -7.53
N GLN A 253 -1.44 18.67 -7.32
CA GLN A 253 -0.89 19.57 -6.30
C GLN A 253 -1.26 21.03 -6.60
N ARG A 254 -1.75 21.76 -5.57
CA ARG A 254 -2.08 23.17 -5.63
C ARG A 254 -1.09 24.04 -4.85
N LYS A 255 -0.66 23.55 -3.67
CA LYS A 255 0.24 24.31 -2.80
C LYS A 255 1.70 24.11 -3.21
N GLY A 256 2.53 25.15 -3.03
CA GLY A 256 3.97 25.06 -3.24
C GLY A 256 4.42 25.27 -4.70
N ILE A 257 3.52 25.59 -5.64
CA ILE A 257 3.87 25.91 -7.04
C ILE A 257 4.65 27.24 -7.14
N LYS A 258 4.46 28.15 -6.17
CA LYS A 258 5.15 29.44 -6.06
C LYS A 258 4.95 30.39 -7.25
N ILE A 259 3.83 30.27 -7.97
CA ILE A 259 3.43 31.14 -9.08
C ILE A 259 2.29 32.04 -8.62
N ALA A 260 2.46 33.37 -8.78
CA ALA A 260 1.37 34.32 -8.57
C ALA A 260 0.36 34.21 -9.71
N SER A 261 -0.91 33.99 -9.39
CA SER A 261 -1.99 33.87 -10.35
C SER A 261 -3.31 34.29 -9.73
N ASN A 262 -4.19 34.93 -10.52
CA ASN A 262 -5.53 35.30 -10.10
C ASN A 262 -6.44 34.09 -9.84
N ASN A 263 -6.18 32.98 -10.51
CA ASN A 263 -6.91 31.74 -10.36
C ASN A 263 -6.01 30.65 -9.76
N PRO A 264 -6.57 29.70 -8.97
CA PRO A 264 -5.79 28.58 -8.45
C PRO A 264 -5.18 27.73 -9.57
N LEU A 265 -3.87 27.55 -9.51
CA LEU A 265 -3.13 26.65 -10.42
C LEU A 265 -2.92 25.28 -9.76
N TYR A 266 -2.97 24.26 -10.60
CA TYR A 266 -2.73 22.88 -10.24
C TYR A 266 -1.68 22.25 -11.15
N VAL A 267 -0.89 21.34 -10.64
CA VAL A 267 0.01 20.52 -11.47
C VAL A 267 -0.84 19.58 -12.32
N ILE A 268 -0.80 19.76 -13.63
CA ILE A 268 -1.57 19.00 -14.61
C ILE A 268 -0.75 17.86 -15.18
N ASN A 269 0.53 18.11 -15.47
CA ASN A 269 1.45 17.12 -15.99
C ASN A 269 2.87 17.36 -15.48
N ILE A 270 3.65 16.29 -15.39
CA ILE A 270 5.08 16.30 -15.09
C ILE A 270 5.78 15.61 -16.25
N ASP A 271 6.55 16.37 -17.00
CA ASP A 271 7.37 15.89 -18.12
C ASP A 271 8.81 15.73 -17.63
N ALA A 272 9.16 14.51 -17.28
CA ALA A 272 10.47 14.20 -16.73
C ALA A 272 11.57 14.28 -17.79
N ASP A 273 11.27 13.93 -19.04
CA ASP A 273 12.25 13.94 -20.14
C ASP A 273 12.73 15.37 -20.43
N ASN A 274 11.81 16.33 -20.39
CA ASN A 274 12.11 17.75 -20.61
C ASN A 274 12.32 18.53 -19.30
N ASN A 275 12.27 17.86 -18.14
CA ASN A 275 12.38 18.46 -16.81
C ASN A 275 11.43 19.66 -16.64
N THR A 276 10.13 19.44 -16.94
CA THR A 276 9.12 20.49 -17.05
C THR A 276 7.87 20.14 -16.27
N ILE A 277 7.26 21.14 -15.64
CA ILE A 277 5.97 21.03 -14.96
C ILE A 277 4.93 21.84 -15.74
N ILE A 278 3.80 21.21 -16.08
CA ILE A 278 2.67 21.91 -16.71
C ILE A 278 1.62 22.18 -15.65
N VAL A 279 1.19 23.43 -15.54
CA VAL A 279 0.17 23.85 -14.58
C VAL A 279 -1.02 24.47 -15.30
N GLY A 280 -2.21 24.30 -14.69
CA GLY A 280 -3.46 24.80 -15.24
C GLY A 280 -4.59 24.83 -14.24
N SER A 281 -5.81 25.13 -14.69
CA SER A 281 -7.01 25.13 -13.88
C SER A 281 -7.45 23.68 -13.52
N LYS A 282 -8.29 23.57 -12.49
CA LYS A 282 -8.75 22.25 -11.94
C LYS A 282 -9.47 21.38 -12.97
N GLU A 283 -10.13 21.97 -13.96
CA GLU A 283 -10.86 21.26 -15.01
C GLU A 283 -9.96 20.35 -15.86
N PHE A 284 -8.68 20.70 -16.01
CA PHE A 284 -7.70 19.87 -16.72
C PHE A 284 -7.23 18.65 -15.91
N LEU A 285 -7.67 18.50 -14.67
CA LEU A 285 -7.40 17.30 -13.86
C LEU A 285 -8.43 16.18 -14.04
N GLU A 286 -9.55 16.42 -14.76
CA GLU A 286 -10.59 15.42 -14.99
C GLU A 286 -10.08 14.32 -15.94
N ILE A 287 -9.98 13.09 -15.41
CA ILE A 287 -9.51 11.92 -16.16
C ILE A 287 -10.68 11.01 -16.52
N LYS A 288 -10.72 10.57 -17.78
CA LYS A 288 -11.75 9.66 -18.31
C LYS A 288 -11.23 8.25 -18.57
N GLU A 289 -9.97 8.14 -18.91
CA GLU A 289 -9.38 6.84 -19.22
C GLU A 289 -7.99 6.75 -18.59
N ILE A 290 -7.64 5.54 -18.17
CA ILE A 290 -6.30 5.22 -17.67
C ILE A 290 -5.81 3.92 -18.31
N LYS A 291 -4.52 3.84 -18.57
CA LYS A 291 -3.84 2.62 -18.99
C LYS A 291 -3.06 2.06 -17.81
N LEU A 292 -3.20 0.75 -17.59
CA LEU A 292 -2.53 0.04 -16.49
C LEU A 292 -1.46 -0.90 -17.03
N ARG A 293 -0.42 -1.10 -16.25
CA ARG A 293 0.66 -2.10 -16.44
C ARG A 293 0.73 -3.03 -15.24
N GLU A 294 1.48 -4.13 -15.37
CA GLU A 294 1.79 -5.08 -14.29
C GLU A 294 0.53 -5.54 -13.56
N LEU A 295 -0.38 -6.13 -14.33
CA LEU A 295 -1.66 -6.57 -13.81
C LEU A 295 -1.52 -7.79 -12.89
N ASN A 296 -2.23 -7.79 -11.78
CA ASN A 296 -2.54 -8.97 -10.98
C ASN A 296 -4.06 -9.19 -11.01
N ILE A 297 -4.51 -10.32 -11.56
CA ILE A 297 -5.93 -10.63 -11.74
C ILE A 297 -6.30 -11.82 -10.85
N LEU A 298 -7.23 -11.59 -9.92
CA LEU A 298 -7.81 -12.58 -9.01
C LEU A 298 -9.23 -12.98 -9.45
N GLY A 299 -9.91 -12.10 -10.15
CA GLY A 299 -11.25 -12.33 -10.69
C GLY A 299 -11.24 -13.18 -11.97
N SER A 300 -12.38 -13.77 -12.30
CA SER A 300 -12.60 -14.44 -13.59
C SER A 300 -12.80 -13.41 -14.71
N LYS A 301 -12.47 -13.77 -15.96
CA LYS A 301 -12.69 -12.89 -17.12
C LYS A 301 -14.14 -12.40 -17.22
N LYS A 302 -15.13 -13.25 -16.90
CA LYS A 302 -16.56 -12.89 -16.94
C LYS A 302 -16.97 -11.77 -15.98
N GLU A 303 -16.21 -11.56 -14.89
CA GLU A 303 -16.49 -10.47 -13.96
C GLU A 303 -16.13 -9.10 -14.57
N PHE A 304 -15.23 -9.06 -15.55
CA PHE A 304 -14.81 -7.84 -16.26
C PHE A 304 -15.70 -7.46 -17.45
N ASP A 305 -16.61 -8.34 -17.87
CA ASP A 305 -17.59 -8.03 -18.94
C ASP A 305 -18.66 -7.02 -18.48
N LYS A 306 -18.71 -6.74 -17.18
CA LYS A 306 -19.67 -5.84 -16.54
C LYS A 306 -19.03 -4.51 -16.16
N ILE A 307 -19.87 -3.54 -15.80
CA ILE A 307 -19.40 -2.35 -15.07
C ILE A 307 -19.02 -2.79 -13.66
N ILE A 308 -17.79 -2.49 -13.27
CA ILE A 308 -17.25 -2.81 -11.96
C ILE A 308 -16.86 -1.54 -11.20
N ASP A 309 -16.53 -1.69 -9.94
CA ASP A 309 -16.01 -0.62 -9.13
C ASP A 309 -14.48 -0.60 -9.18
N ILE A 310 -13.89 0.59 -9.19
CA ILE A 310 -12.44 0.77 -9.11
C ILE A 310 -12.07 1.77 -8.02
N LYS A 311 -10.85 1.64 -7.51
CA LYS A 311 -10.24 2.60 -6.60
C LYS A 311 -8.88 3.01 -7.14
N VAL A 312 -8.67 4.31 -7.33
CA VAL A 312 -7.45 4.87 -7.97
C VAL A 312 -6.51 5.57 -6.98
N ARG A 313 -6.86 5.56 -5.71
CA ARG A 313 -6.03 6.02 -4.57
C ARG A 313 -6.54 5.40 -3.28
N SER A 314 -5.69 5.25 -2.28
CA SER A 314 -6.00 4.56 -1.02
C SER A 314 -7.17 5.20 -0.25
N THR A 315 -7.26 6.53 -0.23
CA THR A 315 -8.31 7.30 0.44
C THR A 315 -9.50 7.65 -0.46
N GLY A 316 -9.45 7.24 -1.76
CA GLY A 316 -10.48 7.53 -2.74
C GLY A 316 -11.77 6.70 -2.52
N ARG A 317 -12.88 7.20 -3.06
CA ARG A 317 -14.13 6.45 -3.17
C ARG A 317 -14.04 5.39 -4.26
N LEU A 318 -14.98 4.46 -4.27
CA LEU A 318 -15.20 3.55 -5.39
C LEU A 318 -15.82 4.33 -6.57
N LEU A 319 -15.32 4.07 -7.78
CA LEU A 319 -15.75 4.69 -9.04
C LEU A 319 -16.24 3.60 -9.99
N LYS A 320 -17.30 3.86 -10.72
CA LYS A 320 -17.79 2.96 -11.77
C LYS A 320 -16.89 3.01 -12.99
N ALA A 321 -16.52 1.85 -13.52
CA ALA A 321 -15.65 1.76 -14.68
C ALA A 321 -15.97 0.55 -15.58
N LYS A 322 -15.56 0.64 -16.84
CA LYS A 322 -15.45 -0.49 -17.77
C LYS A 322 -13.97 -0.80 -17.97
N ILE A 323 -13.63 -2.08 -17.90
CA ILE A 323 -12.26 -2.56 -18.03
C ILE A 323 -12.13 -3.35 -19.30
N ASN A 324 -11.13 -3.04 -20.09
CA ASN A 324 -10.69 -3.86 -21.22
C ASN A 324 -9.33 -4.48 -20.87
N LEU A 325 -9.34 -5.76 -20.54
CA LEU A 325 -8.13 -6.52 -20.23
C LEU A 325 -7.42 -6.92 -21.52
N LEU A 326 -6.13 -6.61 -21.60
CA LEU A 326 -5.19 -7.05 -22.62
C LEU A 326 -4.14 -7.94 -21.94
N ASP A 327 -3.29 -8.63 -22.69
CA ASP A 327 -2.35 -9.61 -22.10
C ASP A 327 -1.48 -9.02 -20.96
N ASN A 328 -0.84 -7.86 -21.21
CA ASN A 328 0.07 -7.23 -20.24
C ASN A 328 -0.42 -5.86 -19.72
N PHE A 329 -1.57 -5.39 -20.22
CA PHE A 329 -2.10 -4.07 -19.95
C PHE A 329 -3.62 -4.14 -19.71
N ALA A 330 -4.17 -3.08 -19.15
CA ALA A 330 -5.60 -2.86 -19.15
C ALA A 330 -5.91 -1.39 -19.50
N ASN A 331 -6.95 -1.19 -20.29
CA ASN A 331 -7.54 0.13 -20.49
C ASN A 331 -8.80 0.24 -19.61
N VAL A 332 -8.87 1.28 -18.81
CA VAL A 332 -9.95 1.52 -17.85
C VAL A 332 -10.67 2.80 -18.24
N LYS A 333 -11.93 2.68 -18.63
CA LYS A 333 -12.81 3.81 -18.90
C LYS A 333 -13.61 4.14 -17.64
N ILE A 334 -13.34 5.30 -17.05
CA ILE A 334 -13.98 5.78 -15.82
C ILE A 334 -15.32 6.41 -16.20
N LEU A 335 -16.39 5.98 -15.56
CA LEU A 335 -17.75 6.47 -15.85
C LEU A 335 -18.13 7.65 -14.94
N ASP A 336 -17.57 7.68 -13.74
CA ASP A 336 -17.75 8.76 -12.79
C ASP A 336 -16.78 9.93 -13.06
N LYS A 337 -17.05 11.09 -12.44
CA LYS A 337 -16.09 12.21 -12.44
C LYS A 337 -15.02 11.95 -11.39
N GLU A 338 -13.76 11.97 -11.81
CA GLU A 338 -12.60 11.89 -10.92
C GLU A 338 -11.47 12.80 -11.42
N THR A 339 -10.71 13.36 -10.49
CA THR A 339 -9.64 14.33 -10.78
C THR A 339 -8.34 13.95 -10.08
N GLY A 340 -7.21 14.36 -10.65
CA GLY A 340 -5.91 14.19 -10.00
C GLY A 340 -5.48 12.73 -9.87
N ILE A 341 -5.77 11.91 -10.85
CA ILE A 341 -5.25 10.54 -10.96
C ILE A 341 -3.80 10.65 -11.46
N SER A 342 -2.88 10.02 -10.74
CA SER A 342 -1.44 10.10 -11.02
C SER A 342 -0.88 8.78 -11.52
N PRO A 343 -0.02 8.77 -12.54
CA PRO A 343 0.83 7.63 -12.86
C PRO A 343 1.64 7.18 -11.65
N GLY A 344 1.93 5.89 -11.54
CA GLY A 344 2.61 5.29 -10.38
C GLY A 344 1.69 4.93 -9.21
N GLN A 345 0.43 5.42 -9.19
CA GLN A 345 -0.60 4.94 -8.27
C GLN A 345 -1.20 3.61 -8.76
N ALA A 346 -1.91 2.90 -7.88
CA ALA A 346 -2.64 1.69 -8.26
C ALA A 346 -4.06 2.01 -8.72
N CYS A 347 -4.59 1.17 -9.61
CA CYS A 347 -6.01 1.05 -9.86
C CYS A 347 -6.45 -0.35 -9.46
N VAL A 348 -7.25 -0.44 -8.39
CA VAL A 348 -7.71 -1.72 -7.83
C VAL A 348 -9.16 -1.94 -8.23
N PHE A 349 -9.47 -3.17 -8.63
CA PHE A 349 -10.76 -3.59 -9.18
C PHE A 349 -11.60 -4.29 -8.12
N TYR A 350 -12.88 -3.93 -8.05
CA TYR A 350 -13.82 -4.50 -7.11
C TYR A 350 -15.12 -4.90 -7.80
N SER A 351 -15.73 -5.97 -7.32
CA SER A 351 -17.07 -6.41 -7.70
C SER A 351 -17.87 -6.71 -6.44
N LYS A 352 -19.10 -6.27 -6.39
CA LYS A 352 -19.99 -6.56 -5.27
C LYS A 352 -20.71 -7.89 -5.46
N ASP A 353 -20.63 -8.75 -4.45
CA ASP A 353 -21.41 -9.99 -4.37
C ASP A 353 -22.18 -10.08 -3.03
N ASP A 354 -22.68 -11.26 -2.68
CA ASP A 354 -23.42 -11.56 -1.45
C ASP A 354 -22.58 -11.45 -0.17
N VAL A 355 -21.26 -11.55 -0.29
CA VAL A 355 -20.31 -11.42 0.83
C VAL A 355 -19.91 -9.94 1.04
N GLY A 356 -19.67 -9.19 -0.05
CA GLY A 356 -19.23 -7.81 0.04
C GLY A 356 -18.53 -7.32 -1.22
N ASP A 357 -17.63 -6.35 -1.05
CA ASP A 357 -16.82 -5.80 -2.14
C ASP A 357 -15.58 -6.70 -2.37
N LYS A 358 -15.71 -7.66 -3.30
CA LYS A 358 -14.65 -8.60 -3.69
C LYS A 358 -13.57 -7.89 -4.50
N VAL A 359 -12.31 -8.12 -4.15
CA VAL A 359 -11.16 -7.64 -4.93
C VAL A 359 -10.96 -8.55 -6.13
N LEU A 360 -11.02 -7.99 -7.33
CA LEU A 360 -10.78 -8.71 -8.59
C LEU A 360 -9.33 -8.60 -9.06
N GLY A 361 -8.51 -7.83 -8.38
CA GLY A 361 -7.13 -7.53 -8.74
C GLY A 361 -6.88 -6.06 -8.97
N GLY A 362 -5.91 -5.75 -9.82
CA GLY A 362 -5.55 -4.37 -10.16
C GLY A 362 -4.29 -4.28 -11.00
N GLY A 363 -3.81 -3.06 -11.17
CA GLY A 363 -2.56 -2.77 -11.86
C GLY A 363 -2.04 -1.38 -11.51
N TRP A 364 -0.81 -1.09 -11.96
CA TRP A 364 -0.19 0.22 -11.78
C TRP A 364 -0.63 1.16 -12.90
N ILE A 365 -1.01 2.37 -12.57
CA ILE A 365 -1.39 3.41 -13.52
C ILE A 365 -0.14 3.83 -14.28
N LEU A 366 -0.10 3.52 -15.58
CA LEU A 366 0.98 3.88 -16.48
C LEU A 366 0.75 5.27 -17.08
N LYS A 367 -0.49 5.54 -17.55
CA LYS A 367 -0.84 6.77 -18.24
C LYS A 367 -2.30 7.13 -17.98
N THR A 368 -2.57 8.42 -17.95
CA THR A 368 -3.91 8.98 -17.80
C THR A 368 -4.27 9.76 -19.08
N TYR A 369 -5.55 9.71 -19.45
CA TYR A 369 -6.05 10.44 -20.61
C TYR A 369 -7.16 11.39 -20.17
N ASN A 370 -6.92 12.67 -20.41
CA ASN A 370 -7.86 13.74 -20.11
C ASN A 370 -8.84 13.93 -21.25
N LYS A 371 -10.08 14.30 -20.93
CA LYS A 371 -11.11 14.63 -21.95
C LYS A 371 -10.72 15.84 -22.81
N ASN A 372 -10.00 16.79 -22.24
CA ASN A 372 -9.70 18.10 -22.83
C ASN A 372 -8.29 18.22 -23.45
N LEU A 373 -7.49 17.16 -23.39
CA LEU A 373 -6.15 17.08 -23.96
C LEU A 373 -6.15 15.91 -24.96
N SER A 374 -6.68 16.16 -26.16
CA SER A 374 -6.48 15.27 -27.31
C SER A 374 -5.04 15.45 -27.78
N THR A 375 -4.15 14.54 -27.44
CA THR A 375 -2.88 14.32 -28.12
C THR A 375 -2.86 12.97 -28.75
#